data_e7a30bb24e7fabe7038ccc1db245a45b
#
_entry.id   e7a30bb24e7fabe7038ccc1db245a45b
#
_cell.length_a   1.000
_cell.length_b   1.000
_cell.length_c   1.000
_cell.angle_alpha   90.00
_cell.angle_beta   90.00
_cell.angle_gamma   90.00
#
_symmetry.space_group_name_H-M   'P 1'
#
loop_
_entity.id
_entity.type
_entity.pdbx_description
1 polymer ?
#
loop_
_entity_poly.entity_id
_entity_poly.type
_entity_poly.pdbx_seq_one_letter_code
_entity_poly.pdbx_strand_id
1 'polypeptide(L)'
;LTASPAISSAPEVWLLGSSGDSAMLAAERGVSFAFAQFINGSGGASYVRDYKETFTPALPGGKPSAMVAIFVVCAKTDEEAQRLASSFDYQFLLLEQGRFSAGIAPPEKALAYPYSEVERMR
;
A
#
# COMPACT_ATOMS: atom_id res chain seq x y z
N LEU A 1 25.67 -21.66 -5.28
CA LEU A 1 25.28 -20.54 -6.17
C LEU A 1 25.82 -19.24 -5.59
N THR A 2 26.58 -18.49 -6.38
CA THR A 2 27.14 -17.18 -5.99
C THR A 2 26.55 -16.13 -6.93
N ALA A 3 26.01 -15.05 -6.38
CA ALA A 3 25.56 -13.92 -7.18
C ALA A 3 26.77 -13.15 -7.72
N SER A 4 26.72 -12.76 -8.99
CA SER A 4 27.77 -12.00 -9.65
C SER A 4 27.13 -10.80 -10.40
N PRO A 5 27.73 -9.61 -10.35
CA PRO A 5 28.98 -9.27 -9.67
C PRO A 5 28.83 -9.20 -8.14
N ALA A 6 29.91 -9.42 -7.40
CA ALA A 6 29.94 -9.17 -5.97
C ALA A 6 29.88 -7.64 -5.74
N ILE A 7 28.97 -7.19 -4.90
CA ILE A 7 28.78 -5.78 -4.57
C ILE A 7 29.30 -5.49 -3.15
N SER A 8 29.84 -4.30 -2.94
CA SER A 8 30.34 -3.86 -1.62
C SER A 8 29.23 -3.39 -0.68
N SER A 9 28.03 -3.12 -1.21
CA SER A 9 26.85 -2.69 -0.44
C SER A 9 25.58 -3.29 -1.06
N ALA A 10 24.63 -3.66 -0.22
CA ALA A 10 23.29 -4.05 -0.66
C ALA A 10 22.34 -2.83 -0.66
N PRO A 11 21.35 -2.78 -1.55
CA PRO A 11 20.30 -1.77 -1.47
C PRO A 11 19.49 -1.93 -0.18
N GLU A 12 18.93 -0.83 0.30
CA GLU A 12 18.00 -0.86 1.42
C GLU A 12 16.74 -1.67 1.05
N VAL A 13 16.34 -2.56 1.96
CA VAL A 13 15.15 -3.40 1.76
C VAL A 13 13.97 -2.82 2.52
N TRP A 14 12.86 -2.65 1.82
CA TRP A 14 11.59 -2.22 2.37
C TRP A 14 10.54 -3.31 2.19
N LEU A 15 9.81 -3.63 3.25
CA LEU A 15 8.65 -4.52 3.17
C LEU A 15 7.39 -3.66 3.03
N LEU A 16 6.68 -3.79 1.92
CA LEU A 16 5.38 -3.15 1.69
C LEU A 16 4.27 -4.08 2.15
N GLY A 17 3.37 -3.58 2.99
CA GLY A 17 2.23 -4.37 3.46
C GLY A 17 1.11 -3.51 4.03
N SER A 18 -0.09 -4.08 4.14
CA SER A 18 -1.31 -3.40 4.57
C SER A 18 -1.91 -3.98 5.86
N SER A 19 -1.16 -4.80 6.59
CA SER A 19 -1.63 -5.50 7.80
C SER A 19 -0.62 -5.46 8.93
N GLY A 20 -1.08 -5.78 10.14
CA GLY A 20 -0.22 -5.96 11.31
C GLY A 20 0.82 -7.07 11.13
N ASP A 21 0.45 -8.16 10.44
CA ASP A 21 1.37 -9.27 10.16
C ASP A 21 2.57 -8.82 9.32
N SER A 22 2.32 -7.98 8.30
CA SER A 22 3.40 -7.42 7.48
C SER A 22 4.33 -6.51 8.30
N ALA A 23 3.76 -5.73 9.21
CA ALA A 23 4.52 -4.85 10.11
C ALA A 23 5.39 -5.67 11.07
N MET A 24 4.84 -6.72 11.68
CA MET A 24 5.57 -7.64 12.55
C MET A 24 6.67 -8.38 11.80
N LEU A 25 6.40 -8.87 10.60
CA LEU A 25 7.41 -9.52 9.77
C LEU A 25 8.58 -8.57 9.44
N ALA A 26 8.28 -7.31 9.11
CA ALA A 26 9.33 -6.30 8.87
C ALA A 26 10.18 -6.06 10.12
N ALA A 27 9.53 -5.97 11.30
CA ALA A 27 10.20 -5.79 12.58
C ALA A 27 11.12 -6.97 12.93
N GLU A 28 10.65 -8.20 12.78
CA GLU A 28 11.41 -9.42 13.02
C GLU A 28 12.62 -9.56 12.08
N ARG A 29 12.45 -9.15 10.82
CA ARG A 29 13.51 -9.20 9.81
C ARG A 29 14.47 -8.02 9.89
N GLY A 30 14.19 -7.02 10.73
CA GLY A 30 15.01 -5.82 10.88
C GLY A 30 15.12 -5.00 9.60
N VAL A 31 14.06 -5.00 8.77
CA VAL A 31 13.96 -4.23 7.52
C VAL A 31 12.99 -3.06 7.68
N SER A 32 13.10 -2.08 6.80
CA SER A 32 12.20 -0.91 6.77
C SER A 32 10.77 -1.31 6.35
N PHE A 33 9.76 -0.62 6.89
CA PHE A 33 8.35 -0.93 6.64
C PHE A 33 7.63 0.18 5.88
N ALA A 34 6.94 -0.16 4.81
CA ALA A 34 6.06 0.73 4.05
C ALA A 34 4.61 0.28 4.23
N PHE A 35 3.79 1.10 4.90
CA PHE A 35 2.37 0.81 5.05
C PHE A 35 1.60 1.18 3.79
N ALA A 36 0.94 0.21 3.18
CA ALA A 36 0.13 0.38 1.96
C ALA A 36 -1.27 0.93 2.31
N GLN A 37 -1.36 2.23 2.60
CA GLN A 37 -2.60 2.94 2.92
C GLN A 37 -3.62 2.85 1.78
N PHE A 38 -3.16 2.74 0.55
CA PHE A 38 -4.01 2.60 -0.64
C PHE A 38 -4.71 1.24 -0.73
N ILE A 39 -4.29 0.23 0.05
CA ILE A 39 -4.97 -1.07 0.15
C ILE A 39 -5.86 -1.11 1.38
N ASN A 40 -5.36 -0.64 2.52
CA ASN A 40 -6.10 -0.63 3.78
C ASN A 40 -6.08 0.77 4.36
N GLY A 41 -7.21 1.46 4.28
CA GLY A 41 -7.38 2.82 4.76
C GLY A 41 -7.29 3.00 6.28
N SER A 42 -7.25 1.90 7.05
CA SER A 42 -7.28 1.93 8.51
C SER A 42 -6.11 1.18 9.16
N GLY A 43 -5.88 1.43 10.43
CA GLY A 43 -4.90 0.69 11.25
C GLY A 43 -3.43 1.09 11.06
N GLY A 44 -3.07 1.91 10.08
CA GLY A 44 -1.67 2.24 9.76
C GLY A 44 -0.88 2.79 10.94
N ALA A 45 -1.48 3.66 11.73
CA ALA A 45 -0.81 4.26 12.90
C ALA A 45 -0.47 3.22 13.98
N SER A 46 -1.37 2.25 14.25
CA SER A 46 -1.09 1.17 15.19
C SER A 46 -0.03 0.22 14.64
N TYR A 47 -0.13 -0.21 13.39
CA TYR A 47 0.84 -1.12 12.78
C TYR A 47 2.26 -0.53 12.73
N VAL A 48 2.39 0.77 12.42
CA VAL A 48 3.70 1.45 12.46
C VAL A 48 4.24 1.59 13.89
N ARG A 49 3.37 1.78 14.89
CA ARG A 49 3.78 1.80 16.29
C ARG A 49 4.31 0.44 16.71
N ASP A 50 3.51 -0.62 16.50
CA ASP A 50 3.86 -1.99 16.85
C ASP A 50 5.17 -2.43 16.17
N TYR A 51 5.33 -2.09 14.88
CA TYR A 51 6.59 -2.28 14.15
C TYR A 51 7.78 -1.64 14.86
N LYS A 52 7.64 -0.36 15.27
CA LYS A 52 8.76 0.36 15.92
C LYS A 52 9.08 -0.17 17.30
N GLU A 53 8.06 -0.58 18.06
CA GLU A 53 8.21 -1.12 19.43
C GLU A 53 8.85 -2.52 19.42
N THR A 54 8.57 -3.32 18.40
CA THR A 54 9.05 -4.71 18.31
C THR A 54 10.25 -4.90 17.38
N PHE A 55 10.77 -3.80 16.80
CA PHE A 55 11.85 -3.86 15.81
C PHE A 55 13.13 -4.49 16.38
N THR A 56 13.60 -5.52 15.70
CA THR A 56 14.87 -6.20 16.00
C THR A 56 15.89 -5.89 14.90
N PRO A 57 16.95 -5.11 15.16
CA PRO A 57 17.92 -4.75 14.13
C PRO A 57 18.59 -5.98 13.51
N ALA A 58 18.58 -6.09 12.19
CA ALA A 58 19.33 -7.13 11.47
C ALA A 58 20.85 -6.92 11.53
N LEU A 59 21.28 -5.67 11.72
CA LEU A 59 22.69 -5.28 11.88
C LEU A 59 22.85 -4.37 13.09
N PRO A 60 24.03 -4.40 13.79
CA PRO A 60 24.29 -3.50 14.91
C PRO A 60 24.09 -2.03 14.55
N GLY A 61 23.30 -1.33 15.36
CA GLY A 61 23.00 0.10 15.14
C GLY A 61 21.86 0.38 14.16
N GLY A 62 21.22 -0.66 13.60
CA GLY A 62 20.01 -0.51 12.78
C GLY A 62 18.86 0.14 13.56
N LYS A 63 18.09 1.00 12.90
CA LYS A 63 16.93 1.69 13.48
C LYS A 63 15.68 1.42 12.66
N PRO A 64 14.49 1.36 13.29
CA PRO A 64 13.24 1.20 12.55
C PRO A 64 12.98 2.43 11.68
N SER A 65 12.68 2.20 10.41
CA SER A 65 12.27 3.22 9.46
C SER A 65 10.92 2.84 8.85
N ALA A 66 9.97 3.77 8.84
CA ALA A 66 8.64 3.52 8.31
C ALA A 66 8.17 4.67 7.41
N MET A 67 7.43 4.31 6.36
CA MET A 67 6.73 5.24 5.48
C MET A 67 5.30 4.80 5.23
N VAL A 68 4.50 5.71 4.68
CA VAL A 68 3.14 5.42 4.20
C VAL A 68 3.13 5.58 2.68
N ALA A 69 2.59 4.58 1.99
CA ALA A 69 2.34 4.63 0.56
C ALA A 69 0.86 4.95 0.31
N ILE A 70 0.60 6.02 -0.43
CA ILE A 70 -0.75 6.51 -0.77
C ILE A 70 -0.89 6.68 -2.27
N PHE A 71 -2.11 6.59 -2.78
CA PHE A 71 -2.42 7.09 -4.11
C PHE A 71 -2.76 8.57 -4.06
N VAL A 72 -2.26 9.30 -5.05
CA VAL A 72 -2.57 10.72 -5.23
C VAL A 72 -3.06 10.92 -6.67
N VAL A 73 -4.24 11.48 -6.82
CA VAL A 73 -4.80 11.85 -8.13
C VAL A 73 -4.83 13.37 -8.21
N CYS A 74 -4.13 13.93 -9.19
CA CYS A 74 -4.07 15.36 -9.45
C CYS A 74 -4.72 15.69 -10.79
N ALA A 75 -5.53 16.76 -10.81
CA ALA A 75 -6.13 17.32 -12.00
C ALA A 75 -6.20 18.85 -11.90
N LYS A 76 -6.79 19.52 -12.91
CA LYS A 76 -6.92 20.97 -12.90
C LYS A 76 -7.97 21.46 -11.89
N THR A 77 -8.97 20.63 -11.58
CA THR A 77 -10.01 20.91 -10.60
C THR A 77 -10.25 19.69 -9.73
N ASP A 78 -10.87 19.89 -8.57
CA ASP A 78 -11.21 18.81 -7.65
C ASP A 78 -12.24 17.85 -8.26
N GLU A 79 -13.20 18.38 -9.03
CA GLU A 79 -14.22 17.57 -9.72
C GLU A 79 -13.57 16.64 -10.76
N GLU A 80 -12.57 17.13 -11.49
CA GLU A 80 -11.84 16.31 -12.44
C GLU A 80 -10.99 15.26 -11.72
N ALA A 81 -10.35 15.63 -10.61
CA ALA A 81 -9.58 14.69 -9.78
C ALA A 81 -10.48 13.58 -9.23
N GLN A 82 -11.66 13.92 -8.70
CA GLN A 82 -12.64 12.94 -8.22
C GLN A 82 -13.15 12.04 -9.34
N ARG A 83 -13.44 12.61 -10.53
CA ARG A 83 -13.83 11.83 -11.69
C ARG A 83 -12.74 10.80 -12.08
N LEU A 84 -11.49 11.21 -12.09
CA LEU A 84 -10.36 10.32 -12.39
C LEU A 84 -10.16 9.26 -11.30
N ALA A 85 -10.30 9.66 -10.02
CA ALA A 85 -10.18 8.76 -8.88
C ALA A 85 -11.23 7.64 -8.89
N SER A 86 -12.44 7.89 -9.42
CA SER A 86 -13.50 6.88 -9.51
C SER A 86 -13.06 5.58 -10.20
N SER A 87 -12.09 5.66 -11.12
CA SER A 87 -11.51 4.47 -11.76
C SER A 87 -10.80 3.56 -10.77
N PHE A 88 -10.12 4.12 -9.78
CA PHE A 88 -9.44 3.36 -8.71
C PHE A 88 -10.46 2.78 -7.73
N ASP A 89 -11.47 3.55 -7.31
CA ASP A 89 -12.53 3.08 -6.42
C ASP A 89 -13.24 1.87 -7.03
N TYR A 90 -13.57 1.95 -8.31
CA TYR A 90 -14.17 0.83 -9.05
C TYR A 90 -13.22 -0.37 -9.16
N GLN A 91 -11.93 -0.13 -9.40
CA GLN A 91 -10.93 -1.20 -9.48
C GLN A 91 -10.76 -1.92 -8.12
N PHE A 92 -10.72 -1.18 -7.02
CA PHE A 92 -10.65 -1.77 -5.68
C PHE A 92 -11.89 -2.56 -5.33
N LEU A 93 -13.08 -2.06 -5.67
CA LEU A 93 -14.33 -2.80 -5.50
C LEU A 93 -14.31 -4.13 -6.24
N LEU A 94 -13.86 -4.14 -7.50
CA LEU A 94 -13.73 -5.37 -8.28
C LEU A 94 -12.75 -6.35 -7.64
N LEU A 95 -11.61 -5.85 -7.15
CA LEU A 95 -10.59 -6.66 -6.49
C LEU A 95 -11.14 -7.33 -5.23
N GLU A 96 -11.87 -6.60 -4.39
CA GLU A 96 -12.54 -7.13 -3.19
C GLU A 96 -13.60 -8.20 -3.53
N GLN A 97 -14.27 -8.07 -4.67
CA GLN A 97 -15.20 -9.06 -5.18
C GLN A 97 -14.51 -10.27 -5.84
N GLY A 98 -13.18 -10.34 -5.85
CA GLY A 98 -12.41 -11.38 -6.53
C GLY A 98 -12.49 -11.28 -8.06
N ARG A 99 -12.88 -10.13 -8.60
CA ARG A 99 -13.02 -9.87 -10.04
C ARG A 99 -11.77 -9.14 -10.54
N PHE A 100 -11.07 -9.76 -11.47
CA PHE A 100 -9.87 -9.17 -12.06
C PHE A 100 -10.20 -8.60 -13.45
N SER A 101 -9.77 -7.38 -13.71
CA SER A 101 -9.83 -6.76 -15.02
C SER A 101 -8.45 -6.70 -15.66
N ALA A 102 -8.38 -6.66 -16.98
CA ALA A 102 -7.12 -6.57 -17.73
C ALA A 102 -6.43 -5.19 -17.61
N GLY A 103 -7.02 -4.26 -16.85
CA GLY A 103 -6.52 -2.91 -16.64
C GLY A 103 -7.51 -2.05 -15.87
N ILE A 104 -7.13 -0.80 -15.59
CA ILE A 104 -7.99 0.18 -14.91
C ILE A 104 -9.09 0.63 -15.88
N ALA A 105 -10.34 0.54 -15.44
CA ALA A 105 -11.49 0.99 -16.24
C ALA A 105 -11.47 2.53 -16.42
N PRO A 106 -11.96 3.06 -17.54
CA PRO A 106 -12.10 4.50 -17.70
C PRO A 106 -13.16 5.06 -16.71
N PRO A 107 -13.04 6.33 -16.31
CA PRO A 107 -13.94 6.96 -15.34
C PRO A 107 -15.43 6.84 -15.70
N GLU A 108 -15.76 6.93 -16.97
CA GLU A 108 -17.15 6.83 -17.46
C GLU A 108 -17.77 5.47 -17.11
N LYS A 109 -16.99 4.40 -17.20
CA LYS A 109 -17.42 3.06 -16.82
C LYS A 109 -17.57 2.92 -15.31
N ALA A 110 -16.64 3.49 -14.55
CA ALA A 110 -16.68 3.50 -13.10
C ALA A 110 -17.92 4.26 -12.59
N LEU A 111 -18.17 5.44 -13.10
CA LEU A 111 -19.32 6.28 -12.73
C LEU A 111 -20.67 5.70 -13.15
N ALA A 112 -20.72 4.93 -14.23
CA ALA A 112 -21.93 4.24 -14.69
C ALA A 112 -22.23 2.94 -13.92
N TYR A 113 -21.32 2.48 -13.05
CA TYR A 113 -21.55 1.26 -12.27
C TYR A 113 -22.66 1.47 -11.23
N PRO A 114 -23.63 0.55 -11.11
CA PRO A 114 -24.74 0.68 -10.17
C PRO A 114 -24.32 0.30 -8.74
N TYR A 115 -23.52 1.15 -8.09
CA TYR A 115 -23.10 0.91 -6.72
C TYR A 115 -24.28 0.75 -5.77
N SER A 116 -24.27 -0.29 -4.97
CA SER A 116 -25.17 -0.45 -3.83
C SER A 116 -24.84 0.58 -2.72
N GLU A 117 -25.77 0.75 -1.76
CA GLU A 117 -25.53 1.66 -0.63
C GLU A 117 -24.28 1.27 0.19
N VAL A 118 -24.07 -0.02 0.40
CA VAL A 118 -22.89 -0.54 1.14
C VAL A 118 -21.59 -0.25 0.41
N GLU A 119 -21.59 -0.38 -0.92
CA GLU A 119 -20.41 -0.10 -1.75
C GLU A 119 -20.07 1.39 -1.83
N ARG A 120 -21.06 2.28 -1.63
CA ARG A 120 -20.84 3.74 -1.60
C ARG A 120 -20.30 4.26 -0.27
N MET A 121 -20.43 3.48 0.81
CA MET A 121 -19.97 3.85 2.16
C MET A 121 -18.52 3.42 2.44
N ARG A 122 -17.86 2.81 1.49
CA ARG A 122 -16.48 2.35 1.58
C ARG A 122 -15.50 3.37 1.03
#